data_04438814ad4edd459899e4823e01d852
#
_entry.id   04438814ad4edd459899e4823e01d852
#
_cell.length_a   1.000
_cell.length_b   1.000
_cell.length_c   1.000
_cell.angle_alpha   90.00
_cell.angle_beta   90.00
_cell.angle_gamma   90.00
#
_symmetry.space_group_name_H-M   'P 1'
#
loop_
_entity.id
_entity.type
_entity.pdbx_description
1 polymer ?
#
loop_
_entity_poly.entity_id
_entity_poly.type
_entity_poly.pdbx_seq_one_letter_code
_entity_poly.pdbx_strand_id
1 'polypeptide(L)'
;TGERTGHGDIGERKNFGVGAGKLSILLTGDVEGEGEQQLTQELQTLKTLQEAKTLRVAQESQALQNARKLQESQEPREQQELWESRRQGGFKVDILKVAHHGSGYSTSSEFLAAAGPAAAIISCGRNNSYGHPHAATLQRLEDAKVPWYLTTDYGALTVTVDSHGNRLQGYLRRK
;
A
#
# COMPACT_ATOMS: atom_id res chain seq x y z
N THR A 1 10.43 -26.84 11.19
CA THR A 1 9.60 -25.78 11.79
C THR A 1 10.35 -24.46 11.65
N GLY A 2 10.33 -23.91 10.42
CA GLY A 2 10.89 -22.60 10.14
C GLY A 2 9.90 -21.54 10.59
N GLU A 3 10.33 -20.64 11.44
CA GLU A 3 9.58 -19.42 11.74
C GLU A 3 9.38 -18.63 10.45
N ARG A 4 8.12 -18.44 10.04
CA ARG A 4 7.76 -17.59 8.92
C ARG A 4 7.87 -16.13 9.39
N THR A 5 8.94 -15.47 8.99
CA THR A 5 9.30 -14.12 9.44
C THR A 5 8.46 -12.98 8.81
N GLY A 6 7.52 -13.28 7.93
CA GLY A 6 6.73 -12.26 7.21
C GLY A 6 5.41 -11.82 7.87
N HIS A 7 5.02 -12.39 9.02
CA HIS A 7 3.77 -12.04 9.69
C HIS A 7 3.85 -10.70 10.40
N GLY A 8 3.04 -9.75 9.95
CA GLY A 8 2.79 -8.55 10.73
C GLY A 8 2.06 -8.90 12.03
N ASP A 9 2.47 -8.31 13.16
CA ASP A 9 1.73 -8.44 14.41
C ASP A 9 0.42 -7.65 14.34
N ILE A 10 -0.71 -8.30 14.61
CA ILE A 10 -2.03 -7.67 14.66
C ILE A 10 -2.32 -7.31 16.11
N GLY A 11 -2.26 -6.07 16.43
CA GLY A 11 -2.52 -5.52 17.77
C GLY A 11 -1.94 -4.13 17.94
N GLU A 12 -0.90 -3.81 17.21
CA GLU A 12 -0.38 -2.46 17.17
C GLU A 12 -1.13 -1.59 16.15
N ARG A 13 -1.34 -0.33 16.51
CA ARG A 13 -1.82 0.68 15.55
C ARG A 13 -0.73 0.91 14.53
N LYS A 14 -0.84 0.29 13.38
CA LYS A 14 0.00 0.64 12.23
C LYS A 14 -0.77 1.69 11.43
N ASN A 15 -0.18 2.87 11.32
CA ASN A 15 -0.69 3.89 10.41
C ASN A 15 -0.38 3.43 8.99
N PHE A 16 -1.37 2.80 8.36
CA PHE A 16 -1.35 2.55 6.93
C PHE A 16 -1.96 3.78 6.24
N GLY A 17 -1.27 4.35 5.27
CA GLY A 17 -1.86 5.34 4.40
C GLY A 17 -1.40 6.78 4.59
N VAL A 18 -1.66 7.55 3.55
CA VAL A 18 -1.27 8.96 3.40
C VAL A 18 -2.38 9.85 3.93
N GLY A 19 -2.41 10.06 5.24
CA GLY A 19 -3.25 11.07 5.86
C GLY A 19 -4.49 10.54 6.58
N ALA A 20 -4.87 11.22 7.64
CA ALA A 20 -6.05 10.91 8.44
C ALA A 20 -7.33 10.90 7.59
N GLY A 21 -8.10 9.84 7.66
CA GLY A 21 -9.43 9.74 7.06
C GLY A 21 -9.49 9.29 5.60
N LYS A 22 -8.37 8.83 4.98
CA LYS A 22 -8.37 8.25 3.64
C LYS A 22 -7.75 6.85 3.67
N LEU A 23 -8.41 5.92 2.98
CA LEU A 23 -7.95 4.55 2.82
C LEU A 23 -8.10 4.14 1.36
N SER A 24 -7.05 3.60 0.77
CA SER A 24 -7.08 2.99 -0.56
C SER A 24 -6.96 1.47 -0.44
N ILE A 25 -7.93 0.75 -1.02
CA ILE A 25 -7.92 -0.72 -1.05
C ILE A 25 -7.95 -1.16 -2.51
N LEU A 26 -7.00 -2.01 -2.88
CA LEU A 26 -6.98 -2.66 -4.18
C LEU A 26 -7.49 -4.10 -4.05
N LEU A 27 -8.60 -4.38 -4.71
CA LEU A 27 -9.23 -5.70 -4.76
C LEU A 27 -8.97 -6.30 -6.15
N THR A 28 -8.09 -7.26 -6.23
CA THR A 28 -7.62 -7.81 -7.51
C THR A 28 -8.41 -9.05 -7.97
N GLY A 29 -9.33 -9.57 -7.17
CA GLY A 29 -10.07 -10.78 -7.52
C GLY A 29 -9.12 -11.94 -7.84
N ASP A 30 -9.36 -12.61 -8.95
CA ASP A 30 -8.55 -13.75 -9.43
C ASP A 30 -7.68 -13.36 -10.64
N VAL A 31 -7.24 -12.09 -10.68
CA VAL A 31 -6.39 -11.57 -11.76
C VAL A 31 -5.04 -12.27 -11.81
N GLU A 32 -4.70 -12.81 -12.98
CA GLU A 32 -3.43 -13.46 -13.29
C GLU A 32 -3.00 -13.19 -14.73
N GLY A 33 -1.75 -13.49 -15.07
CA GLY A 33 -1.22 -13.44 -16.42
C GLY A 33 -1.37 -12.08 -17.10
N GLU A 34 -2.01 -12.05 -18.28
CA GLU A 34 -2.19 -10.82 -19.06
C GLU A 34 -3.01 -9.76 -18.32
N GLY A 35 -4.03 -10.18 -17.56
CA GLY A 35 -4.86 -9.27 -16.76
C GLY A 35 -4.04 -8.57 -15.67
N GLU A 36 -3.11 -9.27 -15.02
CA GLU A 36 -2.21 -8.67 -14.05
C GLU A 36 -1.21 -7.73 -14.73
N GLN A 37 -0.71 -8.08 -15.90
CA GLN A 37 0.18 -7.20 -16.66
C GLN A 37 -0.52 -5.90 -17.06
N GLN A 38 -1.75 -5.99 -17.55
CA GLN A 38 -2.55 -4.80 -17.89
C GLN A 38 -2.79 -3.92 -16.67
N LEU A 39 -3.21 -4.51 -15.56
CA LEU A 39 -3.40 -3.78 -14.30
C LEU A 39 -2.11 -3.12 -13.81
N THR A 40 -0.98 -3.81 -13.96
CA THR A 40 0.35 -3.27 -13.63
C THR A 40 0.67 -2.02 -14.46
N GLN A 41 0.40 -2.05 -15.77
CA GLN A 41 0.61 -0.90 -16.66
C GLN A 41 -0.30 0.27 -16.30
N GLU A 42 -1.55 0.01 -15.97
CA GLU A 42 -2.49 1.05 -15.52
C GLU A 42 -2.03 1.72 -14.23
N LEU A 43 -1.57 0.92 -13.24
CA LEU A 43 -1.03 1.44 -11.99
C LEU A 43 0.23 2.28 -12.20
N GLN A 44 1.14 1.85 -13.09
CA GLN A 44 2.32 2.62 -13.45
C GLN A 44 1.96 3.94 -14.13
N THR A 45 0.96 3.93 -15.01
CA THR A 45 0.45 5.15 -15.67
C THR A 45 -0.14 6.12 -14.66
N LEU A 46 -0.96 5.64 -13.72
CA LEU A 46 -1.53 6.45 -12.65
C LEU A 46 -0.43 7.06 -11.76
N LYS A 47 0.59 6.29 -11.41
CA LYS A 47 1.74 6.76 -10.65
C LYS A 47 2.47 7.88 -11.36
N THR A 48 2.78 7.70 -12.64
CA THR A 48 3.44 8.73 -13.46
C THR A 48 2.62 10.00 -13.57
N LEU A 49 1.30 9.89 -13.78
CA LEU A 49 0.39 11.05 -13.84
C LEU A 49 0.33 11.79 -12.50
N GLN A 50 0.36 11.07 -11.40
CA GLN A 50 0.34 11.69 -10.07
C GLN A 50 1.67 12.39 -9.76
N GLU A 51 2.79 11.78 -10.12
CA GLU A 51 4.12 12.40 -10.00
C GLU A 51 4.21 13.68 -10.84
N ALA A 52 3.71 13.66 -12.09
CA ALA A 52 3.67 14.84 -12.96
C ALA A 52 2.78 15.96 -12.36
N LYS A 53 1.62 15.63 -11.80
CA LYS A 53 0.76 16.61 -11.12
C LYS A 53 1.47 17.22 -9.89
N THR A 54 2.13 16.39 -9.10
CA THR A 54 2.87 16.84 -7.92
C THR A 54 4.01 17.78 -8.31
N LEU A 55 4.76 17.43 -9.36
CA LEU A 55 5.84 18.27 -9.89
C LEU A 55 5.32 19.62 -10.39
N ARG A 56 4.21 19.61 -11.13
CA ARG A 56 3.58 20.84 -11.63
C ARG A 56 3.14 21.76 -10.50
N VAL A 57 2.45 21.23 -9.48
CA VAL A 57 2.05 22.01 -8.29
C VAL A 57 3.27 22.57 -7.55
N ALA A 58 4.37 21.80 -7.50
CA ALA A 58 5.62 22.26 -6.91
C ALA A 58 6.24 23.44 -7.69
N GLN A 59 6.27 23.34 -9.03
CA GLN A 59 6.78 24.41 -9.90
C GLN A 59 5.93 25.69 -9.80
N GLU A 60 4.60 25.56 -9.81
CA GLU A 60 3.67 26.68 -9.62
C GLU A 60 3.87 27.36 -8.25
N SER A 61 4.03 26.56 -7.18
CA SER A 61 4.28 27.05 -5.83
C SER A 61 5.63 27.79 -5.74
N GLN A 62 6.66 27.25 -6.40
CA GLN A 62 7.99 27.87 -6.47
C GLN A 62 7.95 29.22 -7.22
N ALA A 63 7.23 29.25 -8.34
CA ALA A 63 7.03 30.50 -9.11
C ALA A 63 6.31 31.56 -8.28
N LEU A 64 5.27 31.18 -7.54
CA LEU A 64 4.54 32.07 -6.63
C LEU A 64 5.42 32.55 -5.47
N GLN A 65 6.26 31.67 -4.89
CA GLN A 65 7.21 32.06 -3.84
C GLN A 65 8.28 33.01 -4.36
N ASN A 66 8.78 32.79 -5.58
CA ASN A 66 9.76 33.70 -6.21
C ASN A 66 9.13 35.07 -6.50
N ALA A 67 7.88 35.10 -6.96
CA ALA A 67 7.13 36.34 -7.16
C ALA A 67 6.86 37.08 -5.84
N ARG A 68 6.56 36.36 -4.74
CA ARG A 68 6.39 36.92 -3.39
C ARG A 68 7.72 37.39 -2.78
N LYS A 69 8.84 36.68 -2.99
CA LYS A 69 10.17 37.13 -2.53
C LYS A 69 10.61 38.43 -3.15
N LEU A 70 10.06 38.82 -4.28
CA LEU A 70 10.25 40.13 -4.89
C LEU A 70 9.40 41.23 -4.19
N GLN A 71 8.44 40.83 -3.37
CA GLN A 71 7.52 41.78 -2.69
C GLN A 71 7.67 41.84 -1.17
N GLU A 72 8.12 40.81 -0.45
CA GLU A 72 8.25 40.89 1.02
C GLU A 72 9.13 39.81 1.65
N SER A 73 9.87 40.20 2.69
CA SER A 73 10.63 39.35 3.59
C SER A 73 9.73 38.82 4.72
N GLN A 74 9.92 37.49 5.01
CA GLN A 74 9.49 36.75 6.20
C GLN A 74 8.15 36.00 6.12
N GLU A 75 8.27 34.68 5.93
CA GLU A 75 7.27 33.70 6.38
C GLU A 75 7.96 32.49 7.04
N PRO A 76 7.33 31.81 8.05
CA PRO A 76 8.01 30.84 8.92
C PRO A 76 8.30 29.49 8.25
N ARG A 77 9.45 28.87 8.64
CA ARG A 77 9.98 27.60 8.15
C ARG A 77 9.07 26.37 8.37
N GLU A 78 8.16 26.40 9.35
CA GLU A 78 7.28 25.27 9.69
C GLU A 78 6.33 24.83 8.57
N GLN A 79 5.88 25.74 7.72
CA GLN A 79 5.00 25.40 6.60
C GLN A 79 5.74 24.67 5.46
N GLN A 80 7.03 24.87 5.34
CA GLN A 80 7.85 24.27 4.28
C GLN A 80 8.09 22.77 4.52
N GLU A 81 8.33 22.36 5.77
CA GLU A 81 8.52 20.95 6.15
C GLU A 81 7.23 20.12 5.99
N LEU A 82 6.07 20.72 6.26
CA LEU A 82 4.77 20.07 6.07
C LEU A 82 4.45 19.82 4.58
N TRP A 83 4.94 20.68 3.69
CA TRP A 83 4.82 20.51 2.24
C TRP A 83 5.75 19.43 1.68
N GLU A 84 6.96 19.34 2.19
CA GLU A 84 7.93 18.33 1.76
C GLU A 84 7.50 16.92 2.14
N SER A 85 6.93 16.72 3.32
CA SER A 85 6.36 15.45 3.76
C SER A 85 5.19 14.98 2.87
N ARG A 86 4.41 15.91 2.31
CA ARG A 86 3.30 15.60 1.38
C ARG A 86 3.76 15.30 -0.05
N ARG A 87 4.97 15.69 -0.45
CA ARG A 87 5.52 15.52 -1.79
C ARG A 87 6.06 14.12 -2.08
N GLN A 88 6.37 13.32 -1.06
CA GLN A 88 6.92 11.97 -1.22
C GLN A 88 5.87 10.89 -1.49
N GLY A 89 4.59 11.24 -1.61
CA GLY A 89 3.48 10.34 -1.85
C GLY A 89 3.21 10.09 -3.33
N GLY A 90 3.98 9.23 -3.98
CA GLY A 90 3.54 8.56 -5.20
C GLY A 90 2.24 7.77 -4.95
N PHE A 91 1.54 7.36 -6.00
CA PHE A 91 0.38 6.47 -5.88
C PHE A 91 0.80 5.23 -5.10
N LYS A 92 0.18 5.02 -3.94
CA LYS A 92 0.38 3.85 -3.08
C LYS A 92 -0.98 3.31 -2.67
N VAL A 93 -1.09 2.01 -2.68
CA VAL A 93 -2.25 1.29 -2.14
C VAL A 93 -2.00 1.02 -0.67
N ASP A 94 -2.94 1.36 0.20
CA ASP A 94 -2.79 1.07 1.63
C ASP A 94 -2.93 -0.42 1.90
N ILE A 95 -3.97 -1.03 1.33
CA ILE A 95 -4.27 -2.46 1.52
C ILE A 95 -4.43 -3.13 0.16
N LEU A 96 -3.67 -4.18 -0.08
CA LEU A 96 -3.83 -5.10 -1.20
C LEU A 96 -4.57 -6.36 -0.74
N LYS A 97 -5.70 -6.68 -1.34
CA LYS A 97 -6.21 -8.05 -1.31
C LYS A 97 -5.47 -8.84 -2.36
N VAL A 98 -4.64 -9.79 -1.95
CA VAL A 98 -3.81 -10.62 -2.83
C VAL A 98 -4.69 -11.40 -3.81
N ALA A 99 -4.32 -11.38 -5.07
CA ALA A 99 -5.08 -12.03 -6.14
C ALA A 99 -5.11 -13.54 -5.98
N HIS A 100 -6.20 -14.14 -6.46
CA HIS A 100 -6.41 -15.57 -6.57
C HIS A 100 -5.94 -16.36 -5.34
N HIS A 101 -6.34 -15.90 -4.16
CA HIS A 101 -6.06 -16.53 -2.87
C HIS A 101 -4.56 -16.75 -2.56
N GLY A 102 -3.66 -16.05 -3.26
CA GLY A 102 -2.22 -16.25 -3.17
C GLY A 102 -1.71 -17.35 -4.09
N SER A 103 -2.31 -17.51 -5.27
CA SER A 103 -1.81 -18.37 -6.36
C SER A 103 -0.35 -18.03 -6.69
N GLY A 104 0.43 -19.06 -7.06
CA GLY A 104 1.82 -18.87 -7.47
C GLY A 104 2.00 -18.05 -8.76
N TYR A 105 0.92 -17.92 -9.54
CA TYR A 105 0.89 -17.24 -10.84
C TYR A 105 0.35 -15.81 -10.77
N SER A 106 -0.05 -15.34 -9.61
CA SER A 106 -0.55 -13.98 -9.37
C SER A 106 0.37 -13.18 -8.47
N THR A 107 0.15 -11.88 -8.42
CA THR A 107 0.85 -10.96 -7.52
C THR A 107 2.36 -11.01 -7.77
N SER A 108 2.74 -10.68 -9.00
CA SER A 108 4.14 -10.61 -9.44
C SER A 108 4.93 -9.52 -8.72
N SER A 109 6.24 -9.60 -8.79
CA SER A 109 7.13 -8.56 -8.23
C SER A 109 6.92 -7.21 -8.89
N GLU A 110 6.68 -7.21 -10.20
CA GLU A 110 6.38 -6.02 -11.00
C GLU A 110 5.06 -5.37 -10.55
N PHE A 111 4.03 -6.19 -10.33
CA PHE A 111 2.75 -5.72 -9.81
C PHE A 111 2.90 -5.12 -8.41
N LEU A 112 3.62 -5.79 -7.51
CA LEU A 112 3.89 -5.28 -6.15
C LEU A 112 4.64 -3.95 -6.17
N ALA A 113 5.63 -3.82 -7.08
CA ALA A 113 6.37 -2.56 -7.24
C ALA A 113 5.49 -1.43 -7.77
N ALA A 114 4.55 -1.73 -8.69
CA ALA A 114 3.61 -0.75 -9.23
C ALA A 114 2.57 -0.31 -8.20
N ALA A 115 1.95 -1.26 -7.49
CA ALA A 115 0.91 -1.00 -6.49
C ALA A 115 1.47 -0.39 -5.20
N GLY A 116 2.67 -0.78 -4.78
CA GLY A 116 3.36 -0.30 -3.57
C GLY A 116 2.51 -0.44 -2.30
N PRO A 117 1.90 -1.61 -2.02
CA PRO A 117 0.97 -1.72 -0.91
C PRO A 117 1.67 -1.62 0.45
N ALA A 118 1.02 -0.94 1.40
CA ALA A 118 1.51 -0.86 2.77
C ALA A 118 1.25 -2.16 3.56
N ALA A 119 0.22 -2.92 3.19
CA ALA A 119 -0.08 -4.24 3.74
C ALA A 119 -0.84 -5.09 2.73
N ALA A 120 -0.76 -6.41 2.87
CA ALA A 120 -1.48 -7.37 2.04
C ALA A 120 -2.37 -8.29 2.87
N ILE A 121 -3.57 -8.57 2.38
CA ILE A 121 -4.50 -9.54 2.94
C ILE A 121 -4.64 -10.72 1.98
N ILE A 122 -4.44 -11.92 2.50
CA ILE A 122 -4.59 -13.16 1.74
C ILE A 122 -5.80 -13.90 2.31
N SER A 123 -6.84 -14.03 1.51
CA SER A 123 -8.05 -14.78 1.86
C SER A 123 -7.96 -16.18 1.27
N CYS A 124 -7.77 -17.18 2.10
CA CYS A 124 -7.74 -18.60 1.66
C CYS A 124 -8.33 -19.50 2.74
N GLY A 125 -8.73 -20.70 2.36
CA GLY A 125 -9.17 -21.74 3.29
C GLY A 125 -7.99 -22.46 3.94
N ARG A 126 -8.13 -22.89 5.18
CA ARG A 126 -7.06 -23.57 5.93
C ARG A 126 -6.61 -24.88 5.26
N ASN A 127 -7.56 -25.65 4.76
CA ASN A 127 -7.32 -26.97 4.13
C ASN A 127 -7.76 -26.95 2.67
N ASN A 128 -7.35 -25.90 1.92
CA ASN A 128 -7.68 -25.83 0.52
C ASN A 128 -6.82 -26.81 -0.30
N SER A 129 -7.45 -27.44 -1.30
CA SER A 129 -6.80 -28.43 -2.17
C SER A 129 -5.81 -27.82 -3.16
N TYR A 130 -5.82 -26.50 -3.33
CA TYR A 130 -4.96 -25.77 -4.27
C TYR A 130 -3.59 -25.42 -3.70
N GLY A 131 -3.37 -25.63 -2.40
CA GLY A 131 -2.13 -25.30 -1.73
C GLY A 131 -1.90 -23.79 -1.57
N HIS A 132 -2.98 -22.99 -1.57
CA HIS A 132 -2.89 -21.54 -1.38
C HIS A 132 -2.75 -21.15 0.08
N PRO A 133 -1.96 -20.09 0.41
CA PRO A 133 -1.12 -19.34 -0.52
C PRO A 133 0.16 -20.12 -0.88
N HIS A 134 0.59 -20.01 -2.12
CA HIS A 134 1.83 -20.61 -2.58
C HIS A 134 3.04 -19.91 -1.94
N ALA A 135 4.10 -20.70 -1.65
CA ALA A 135 5.33 -20.18 -1.07
C ALA A 135 5.97 -19.10 -1.94
N ALA A 136 5.89 -19.22 -3.26
CA ALA A 136 6.42 -18.23 -4.19
C ALA A 136 5.73 -16.86 -4.04
N THR A 137 4.43 -16.81 -3.77
CA THR A 137 3.71 -15.54 -3.54
C THR A 137 4.07 -14.92 -2.21
N LEU A 138 4.21 -15.74 -1.16
CA LEU A 138 4.68 -15.26 0.14
C LEU A 138 6.09 -14.69 0.04
N GLN A 139 6.99 -15.38 -0.69
CA GLN A 139 8.36 -14.91 -0.91
C GLN A 139 8.39 -13.55 -1.62
N ARG A 140 7.58 -13.35 -2.67
CA ARG A 140 7.48 -12.05 -3.35
C ARG A 140 7.02 -10.92 -2.43
N LEU A 141 6.08 -11.20 -1.54
CA LEU A 141 5.63 -10.23 -0.53
C LEU A 141 6.73 -9.90 0.48
N GLU A 142 7.49 -10.90 0.93
CA GLU A 142 8.65 -10.73 1.82
C GLU A 142 9.75 -9.92 1.15
N ASP A 143 10.11 -10.24 -0.09
CA ASP A 143 11.13 -9.52 -0.88
C ASP A 143 10.73 -8.05 -1.10
N ALA A 144 9.44 -7.80 -1.32
CA ALA A 144 8.86 -6.46 -1.41
C ALA A 144 8.71 -5.76 -0.05
N LYS A 145 9.03 -6.43 1.07
CA LYS A 145 8.85 -5.94 2.45
C LYS A 145 7.42 -5.54 2.78
N VAL A 146 6.45 -6.21 2.15
CA VAL A 146 5.03 -5.99 2.39
C VAL A 146 4.54 -6.95 3.48
N PRO A 147 4.14 -6.48 4.66
CA PRO A 147 3.54 -7.33 5.68
C PRO A 147 2.23 -7.92 5.16
N TRP A 148 2.00 -9.21 5.44
CA TRP A 148 0.83 -9.90 4.95
C TRP A 148 0.09 -10.65 6.07
N TYR A 149 -1.22 -10.80 5.90
CA TYR A 149 -2.13 -11.34 6.89
C TYR A 149 -3.06 -12.37 6.26
N LEU A 150 -3.12 -13.57 6.85
CA LEU A 150 -3.94 -14.69 6.38
C LEU A 150 -5.28 -14.74 7.12
N THR A 151 -6.38 -14.90 6.39
CA THR A 151 -7.68 -15.16 7.01
C THR A 151 -7.73 -16.49 7.77
N THR A 152 -6.87 -17.45 7.44
CA THR A 152 -6.72 -18.69 8.20
C THR A 152 -6.19 -18.50 9.61
N ASP A 153 -5.40 -17.46 9.85
CA ASP A 153 -4.74 -17.20 11.13
C ASP A 153 -5.55 -16.23 11.98
N TYR A 154 -6.19 -15.27 11.36
CA TYR A 154 -6.83 -14.14 12.02
C TYR A 154 -8.36 -14.12 11.88
N GLY A 155 -8.96 -15.03 11.10
CA GLY A 155 -10.39 -15.00 10.78
C GLY A 155 -10.74 -13.81 9.91
N ALA A 156 -11.85 -13.15 10.23
CA ALA A 156 -12.20 -11.90 9.57
C ALA A 156 -11.17 -10.81 9.91
N LEU A 157 -10.77 -10.05 8.90
CA LEU A 157 -9.87 -8.91 9.03
C LEU A 157 -10.66 -7.63 8.84
N THR A 158 -10.62 -6.74 9.82
CA THR A 158 -11.32 -5.46 9.81
C THR A 158 -10.32 -4.33 9.71
N VAL A 159 -10.55 -3.44 8.76
CA VAL A 159 -9.79 -2.18 8.65
C VAL A 159 -10.65 -1.05 9.18
N THR A 160 -10.16 -0.36 10.20
CA THR A 160 -10.81 0.82 10.77
C THR A 160 -10.02 2.06 10.37
N VAL A 161 -10.75 3.08 9.91
CA VAL A 161 -10.21 4.38 9.51
C VAL A 161 -10.68 5.44 10.50
N ASP A 162 -9.76 6.12 11.13
CA ASP A 162 -10.08 7.23 12.04
C ASP A 162 -9.12 8.42 11.85
N SER A 163 -9.28 9.47 12.65
CA SER A 163 -8.42 10.66 12.61
C SER A 163 -6.97 10.39 13.04
N HIS A 164 -6.70 9.22 13.64
CA HIS A 164 -5.36 8.83 14.10
C HIS A 164 -4.66 7.85 13.12
N GLY A 165 -5.34 7.48 12.02
CA GLY A 165 -4.82 6.61 10.97
C GLY A 165 -5.67 5.35 10.76
N ASN A 166 -5.12 4.40 10.01
CA ASN A 166 -5.78 3.16 9.66
C ASN A 166 -5.30 2.02 10.57
N ARG A 167 -6.24 1.21 11.07
CA ARG A 167 -5.93 0.04 11.89
C ARG A 167 -6.44 -1.22 11.23
N LEU A 168 -5.59 -2.25 11.18
CA LEU A 168 -5.98 -3.60 10.80
C LEU A 168 -6.15 -4.46 12.06
N GLN A 169 -7.27 -5.17 12.17
CA GLN A 169 -7.59 -6.04 13.30
C GLN A 169 -8.13 -7.38 12.82
N GLY A 170 -7.63 -8.46 13.40
CA GLY A 170 -8.16 -9.80 13.21
C GLY A 170 -9.24 -10.14 14.23
N TYR A 171 -10.25 -10.92 13.82
CA TYR A 171 -11.29 -11.45 14.72
C TYR A 171 -10.73 -12.50 15.67
N LEU A 172 -9.86 -13.38 15.19
CA LEU A 172 -9.16 -14.37 16.00
C LEU A 172 -7.86 -13.77 16.54
N ARG A 173 -7.62 -13.96 17.83
CA ARG A 173 -6.29 -13.70 18.40
C ARG A 173 -5.42 -14.91 18.14
N ARG A 174 -4.24 -14.73 17.58
CA ARG A 174 -3.25 -15.78 17.49
C ARG A 174 -2.86 -16.20 18.92
N LYS A 175 -3.01 -17.49 19.22
CA LYS A 175 -2.53 -18.08 20.48
C LYS A 175 -1.02 -18.33 20.41
#